data_df25e47345652065e12ee76f66abd9a6
#
_entry.id   df25e47345652065e12ee76f66abd9a6
#
_cell.length_a   1.000
_cell.length_b   1.000
_cell.length_c   1.000
_cell.angle_alpha   90.00
_cell.angle_beta   90.00
_cell.angle_gamma   90.00
#
_symmetry.space_group_name_H-M   'P 1'
#
loop_
_entity.id
_entity.type
_entity.pdbx_description
1 polymer ?
#
loop_
_entity_poly.entity_id
_entity_poly.type
_entity_poly.pdbx_seq_one_letter_code
_entity_poly.pdbx_strand_id
1 'polypeptide(L)'
;MSLYAKNLDTGETYGVRENERVRTASTIKLAIMVTVFDQVEKGRARWTDLLPVTDNVKVSGSGVLHELSSGIRLPIRDLVRLMIVVSDNTATNLLLDRFPADLVNETMEQLGFQQTRSLRKILGDGTDLRPVSGVSRA
;
A
#
# COMPACT_ATOMS: atom_id res chain seq x y z
N MET A 1 10.13 18.74 2.41
CA MET A 1 8.77 18.56 2.99
C MET A 1 7.76 19.09 1.98
N SER A 2 6.71 18.33 1.69
CA SER A 2 5.57 18.75 0.89
C SER A 2 4.33 18.64 1.77
N LEU A 3 3.45 19.61 1.74
CA LEU A 3 2.23 19.69 2.53
C LEU A 3 1.11 20.25 1.69
N TYR A 4 -0.07 19.66 1.83
CA TYR A 4 -1.34 20.22 1.37
C TYR A 4 -2.39 20.05 2.45
N ALA A 5 -3.09 21.10 2.76
CA ALA A 5 -4.22 21.08 3.68
C ALA A 5 -5.43 21.80 3.04
N LYS A 6 -6.62 21.29 3.33
CA LYS A 6 -7.88 21.89 2.89
C LYS A 6 -8.88 21.90 4.03
N ASN A 7 -9.44 23.06 4.30
CA ASN A 7 -10.62 23.14 5.17
C ASN A 7 -11.83 22.66 4.37
N LEU A 8 -12.49 21.61 4.84
CA LEU A 8 -13.64 21.01 4.12
C LEU A 8 -14.90 21.85 4.20
N ASP A 9 -15.04 22.69 5.23
CA ASP A 9 -16.22 23.54 5.41
C ASP A 9 -16.12 24.83 4.57
N THR A 10 -14.95 25.47 4.55
CA THR A 10 -14.75 26.76 3.85
C THR A 10 -14.19 26.59 2.45
N GLY A 11 -13.56 25.44 2.15
CA GLY A 11 -12.85 25.19 0.91
C GLY A 11 -11.46 25.84 0.84
N GLU A 12 -11.04 26.60 1.86
CA GLU A 12 -9.72 27.22 1.92
C GLU A 12 -8.60 26.19 1.89
N THR A 13 -7.54 26.48 1.14
CA THR A 13 -6.40 25.60 0.98
C THR A 13 -5.10 26.26 1.40
N TYR A 14 -4.19 25.45 1.92
CA TYR A 14 -2.82 25.84 2.21
C TYR A 14 -1.87 24.79 1.68
N GLY A 15 -0.85 25.22 0.92
CA GLY A 15 0.13 24.31 0.32
C GLY A 15 1.57 24.79 0.49
N VAL A 16 2.48 23.84 0.72
CA VAL A 16 3.92 24.06 0.70
C VAL A 16 4.53 23.01 -0.22
N ARG A 17 4.96 23.42 -1.39
CA ARG A 17 5.52 22.52 -2.42
C ARG A 17 4.61 21.32 -2.69
N GLU A 18 3.31 21.52 -2.69
CA GLU A 18 2.27 20.48 -2.74
C GLU A 18 2.29 19.69 -4.06
N ASN A 19 2.85 20.27 -5.12
CA ASN A 19 2.97 19.63 -6.44
C ASN A 19 4.33 18.95 -6.65
N GLU A 20 5.26 19.03 -5.70
CA GLU A 20 6.54 18.34 -5.80
C GLU A 20 6.38 16.83 -5.57
N ARG A 21 7.06 16.05 -6.40
CA ARG A 21 7.13 14.59 -6.18
C ARG A 21 7.98 14.28 -4.97
N VAL A 22 7.41 13.56 -4.03
CA VAL A 22 8.09 13.12 -2.81
C VAL A 22 7.97 11.62 -2.64
N ARG A 23 8.94 11.01 -1.95
CA ARG A 23 8.80 9.63 -1.49
C ARG A 23 7.73 9.57 -0.42
N THR A 24 6.73 8.71 -0.64
CA THR A 24 5.59 8.57 0.26
C THR A 24 5.92 7.87 1.56
N ALA A 25 7.05 7.12 1.62
CA ALA A 25 7.32 6.19 2.73
C ALA A 25 6.06 5.35 3.02
N SER A 26 5.71 5.16 4.29
CA SER A 26 4.55 4.35 4.68
C SER A 26 3.18 4.98 4.34
N THR A 27 3.11 6.24 3.90
CA THR A 27 1.82 6.82 3.50
C THR A 27 1.23 6.15 2.25
N ILE A 28 2.04 5.47 1.44
CA ILE A 28 1.54 4.64 0.32
C ILE A 28 0.57 3.53 0.78
N LYS A 29 0.66 3.09 2.02
CA LYS A 29 -0.22 2.07 2.60
C LYS A 29 -1.68 2.50 2.61
N LEU A 30 -1.96 3.80 2.61
CA LEU A 30 -3.32 4.33 2.44
C LEU A 30 -3.88 4.00 1.05
N ALA A 31 -3.10 4.15 0.01
CA ALA A 31 -3.51 3.79 -1.35
C ALA A 31 -3.76 2.28 -1.48
N ILE A 32 -2.90 1.46 -0.87
CA ILE A 32 -3.09 0.00 -0.82
C ILE A 32 -4.38 -0.35 -0.07
N MET A 33 -4.62 0.26 1.09
CA MET A 33 -5.85 0.05 1.86
C MET A 33 -7.10 0.39 1.04
N VAL A 34 -7.14 1.55 0.41
CA VAL A 34 -8.25 1.98 -0.44
C VAL A 34 -8.50 0.99 -1.57
N THR A 35 -7.44 0.48 -2.19
CA THR A 35 -7.55 -0.56 -3.24
C THR A 35 -8.17 -1.85 -2.69
N VAL A 36 -7.77 -2.29 -1.50
CA VAL A 36 -8.37 -3.48 -0.88
C VAL A 36 -9.87 -3.28 -0.63
N PHE A 37 -10.28 -2.12 -0.12
CA PHE A 37 -11.70 -1.79 0.07
C PHE A 37 -12.47 -1.82 -1.26
N ASP A 38 -11.93 -1.20 -2.30
CA ASP A 38 -12.53 -1.21 -3.65
C ASP A 38 -12.71 -2.63 -4.19
N GLN A 39 -11.71 -3.50 -4.01
CA GLN A 39 -11.77 -4.88 -4.49
C GLN A 39 -12.76 -5.73 -3.68
N VAL A 40 -12.91 -5.48 -2.39
CA VAL A 40 -13.93 -6.15 -1.57
C VAL A 40 -15.32 -5.65 -1.94
N GLU A 41 -15.53 -4.36 -2.12
CA GLU A 41 -16.81 -3.79 -2.53
C GLU A 41 -17.26 -4.32 -3.91
N LYS A 42 -16.32 -4.48 -4.84
CA LYS A 42 -16.56 -5.08 -6.15
C LYS A 42 -16.76 -6.61 -6.11
N GLY A 43 -16.71 -7.24 -4.95
CA GLY A 43 -16.86 -8.69 -4.77
C GLY A 43 -15.69 -9.54 -5.31
N ARG A 44 -14.54 -8.92 -5.58
CA ARG A 44 -13.33 -9.59 -6.11
C ARG A 44 -12.45 -10.19 -5.01
N ALA A 45 -12.70 -9.83 -3.76
CA ALA A 45 -12.08 -10.37 -2.56
C ALA A 45 -13.07 -10.30 -1.39
N ARG A 46 -12.80 -11.06 -0.33
CA ARG A 46 -13.56 -11.01 0.93
C ARG A 46 -12.63 -10.68 2.08
N TRP A 47 -13.12 -9.94 3.05
CA TRP A 47 -12.37 -9.63 4.27
C TRP A 47 -11.85 -10.87 5.00
N THR A 48 -12.55 -11.99 4.83
CA THR A 48 -12.24 -13.29 5.45
C THR A 48 -11.29 -14.17 4.63
N ASP A 49 -10.91 -13.77 3.42
CA ASP A 49 -9.95 -14.52 2.61
C ASP A 49 -8.60 -14.59 3.34
N LEU A 50 -8.06 -15.82 3.47
CA LEU A 50 -6.86 -16.09 4.24
C LEU A 50 -5.62 -16.07 3.35
N LEU A 51 -4.62 -15.28 3.71
CA LEU A 51 -3.32 -15.24 3.06
C LEU A 51 -2.25 -15.90 3.94
N PRO A 52 -1.38 -16.77 3.39
CA PRO A 52 -0.34 -17.44 4.16
C PRO A 52 0.85 -16.51 4.39
N VAL A 53 1.35 -16.45 5.62
CA VAL A 53 2.62 -15.81 5.96
C VAL A 53 3.73 -16.81 5.72
N THR A 54 4.49 -16.64 4.66
CA THR A 54 5.60 -17.50 4.27
C THR A 54 6.95 -16.80 4.48
N ASP A 55 8.05 -17.52 4.56
CA ASP A 55 9.36 -16.91 4.81
C ASP A 55 9.80 -15.93 3.72
N ASN A 56 9.41 -16.19 2.48
CA ASN A 56 9.76 -15.34 1.33
C ASN A 56 9.04 -13.99 1.29
N VAL A 57 7.98 -13.78 2.10
CA VAL A 57 7.28 -12.48 2.19
C VAL A 57 7.67 -11.68 3.41
N LYS A 58 8.34 -12.32 4.36
CA LYS A 58 8.80 -11.66 5.58
C LYS A 58 9.90 -10.65 5.27
N VAL A 59 9.73 -9.45 5.78
CA VAL A 59 10.71 -8.37 5.67
C VAL A 59 10.85 -7.67 7.01
N SER A 60 12.06 -7.28 7.35
CA SER A 60 12.39 -6.57 8.57
C SER A 60 11.77 -5.16 8.63
N GLY A 61 12.00 -4.46 9.72
CA GLY A 61 11.54 -3.11 9.94
C GLY A 61 10.22 -3.07 10.72
N SER A 62 9.31 -2.17 10.37
CA SER A 62 8.06 -1.98 11.13
C SER A 62 7.13 -3.17 11.02
N GLY A 63 6.46 -3.48 12.12
CA GLY A 63 5.46 -4.54 12.22
C GLY A 63 5.91 -5.71 13.07
N VAL A 64 5.07 -6.73 13.13
CA VAL A 64 5.25 -7.91 14.00
C VAL A 64 5.24 -9.23 13.23
N LEU A 65 4.71 -9.25 12.00
CA LEU A 65 4.52 -10.52 11.28
C LEU A 65 5.82 -11.22 10.91
N HIS A 66 6.92 -10.48 10.74
CA HIS A 66 8.21 -11.08 10.44
C HIS A 66 8.77 -11.90 11.61
N GLU A 67 8.33 -11.62 12.85
CA GLU A 67 8.72 -12.34 14.06
C GLU A 67 7.89 -13.64 14.30
N LEU A 68 6.73 -13.73 13.64
CA LEU A 68 5.84 -14.87 13.86
C LEU A 68 6.28 -16.10 13.05
N SER A 69 5.81 -17.27 13.46
CA SER A 69 6.08 -18.53 12.75
C SER A 69 5.55 -18.50 11.33
N SER A 70 6.29 -19.08 10.39
CA SER A 70 5.83 -19.23 9.02
C SER A 70 4.71 -20.28 8.92
N GLY A 71 3.84 -20.12 7.92
CA GLY A 71 2.69 -21.01 7.70
C GLY A 71 1.41 -20.56 8.39
N ILE A 72 1.44 -19.57 9.28
CA ILE A 72 0.20 -18.98 9.79
C ILE A 72 -0.58 -18.31 8.63
N ARG A 73 -1.90 -18.30 8.76
CA ARG A 73 -2.78 -17.69 7.77
C ARG A 73 -3.60 -16.60 8.44
N LEU A 74 -3.61 -15.42 7.84
CA LEU A 74 -4.36 -14.28 8.35
C LEU A 74 -5.38 -13.79 7.33
N PRO A 75 -6.57 -13.38 7.78
CA PRO A 75 -7.56 -12.80 6.90
C PRO A 75 -7.10 -11.41 6.41
N ILE A 76 -7.53 -11.05 5.20
CA ILE A 76 -7.23 -9.75 4.58
C ILE A 76 -7.53 -8.60 5.54
N ARG A 77 -8.64 -8.66 6.28
CA ARG A 77 -9.02 -7.65 7.27
C ARG A 77 -7.91 -7.41 8.31
N ASP A 78 -7.34 -8.46 8.83
CA ASP A 78 -6.32 -8.35 9.89
C ASP A 78 -4.97 -7.89 9.31
N LEU A 79 -4.64 -8.31 8.09
CA LEU A 79 -3.47 -7.80 7.37
C LEU A 79 -3.58 -6.29 7.10
N VAL A 80 -4.73 -5.80 6.65
CA VAL A 80 -4.97 -4.36 6.48
C VAL A 80 -4.84 -3.63 7.82
N ARG A 81 -5.38 -4.19 8.90
CA ARG A 81 -5.27 -3.60 10.24
C ARG A 81 -3.81 -3.51 10.69
N LEU A 82 -3.02 -4.58 10.56
CA LEU A 82 -1.60 -4.58 10.91
C LEU A 82 -0.79 -3.60 10.03
N MET A 83 -1.07 -3.57 8.74
CA MET A 83 -0.43 -2.63 7.82
C MET A 83 -0.61 -1.17 8.24
N ILE A 84 -1.79 -0.80 8.73
CA ILE A 84 -2.10 0.59 9.09
C ILE A 84 -1.71 0.91 10.54
N VAL A 85 -2.08 0.06 11.52
CA VAL A 85 -1.94 0.39 12.95
C VAL A 85 -0.49 0.34 13.41
N VAL A 86 0.26 -0.68 12.99
CA VAL A 86 1.68 -0.84 13.35
C VAL A 86 2.62 -0.71 12.16
N SER A 87 2.09 -0.27 11.04
CA SER A 87 2.85 -0.09 9.80
C SER A 87 3.57 -1.38 9.34
N ASP A 88 2.96 -2.56 9.51
CA ASP A 88 3.58 -3.85 9.26
C ASP A 88 3.98 -4.01 7.78
N ASN A 89 5.28 -4.17 7.54
CA ASN A 89 5.84 -4.28 6.19
C ASN A 89 5.55 -5.64 5.57
N THR A 90 5.55 -6.71 6.35
CA THR A 90 5.23 -8.06 5.88
C THR A 90 3.75 -8.15 5.49
N ALA A 91 2.84 -7.60 6.30
CA ALA A 91 1.42 -7.49 5.94
C ALA A 91 1.23 -6.70 4.64
N THR A 92 1.97 -5.61 4.47
CA THR A 92 1.93 -4.79 3.25
C THR A 92 2.33 -5.62 2.01
N ASN A 93 3.42 -6.38 2.11
CA ASN A 93 3.89 -7.21 1.00
C ASN A 93 2.92 -8.34 0.65
N LEU A 94 2.30 -8.98 1.65
CA LEU A 94 1.24 -9.97 1.44
C LEU A 94 0.04 -9.37 0.69
N LEU A 95 -0.36 -8.16 1.07
CA LEU A 95 -1.45 -7.46 0.39
C LEU A 95 -1.06 -7.08 -1.04
N LEU A 96 0.19 -6.65 -1.28
CA LEU A 96 0.68 -6.35 -2.63
C LEU A 96 0.86 -7.60 -3.50
N ASP A 97 1.08 -8.78 -2.92
CA ASP A 97 1.05 -10.05 -3.67
C ASP A 97 -0.37 -10.38 -4.15
N ARG A 98 -1.37 -10.09 -3.34
CA ARG A 98 -2.78 -10.32 -3.66
C ARG A 98 -3.37 -9.22 -4.54
N PHE A 99 -2.96 -7.98 -4.32
CA PHE A 99 -3.41 -6.76 -5.00
C PHE A 99 -2.18 -6.02 -5.56
N PRO A 100 -1.70 -6.38 -6.75
CA PRO A 100 -0.45 -5.86 -7.30
C PRO A 100 -0.40 -4.33 -7.41
N ALA A 101 0.82 -3.79 -7.44
CA ALA A 101 1.05 -2.36 -7.54
C ALA A 101 0.33 -1.70 -8.72
N ASP A 102 0.22 -2.40 -9.86
CA ASP A 102 -0.52 -1.89 -11.02
C ASP A 102 -2.01 -1.68 -10.68
N LEU A 103 -2.63 -2.62 -9.98
CA LEU A 103 -4.01 -2.48 -9.52
C LEU A 103 -4.17 -1.30 -8.54
N VAL A 104 -3.20 -1.09 -7.65
CA VAL A 104 -3.18 0.08 -6.76
C VAL A 104 -3.13 1.37 -7.57
N ASN A 105 -2.27 1.41 -8.59
CA ASN A 105 -2.12 2.58 -9.45
C ASN A 105 -3.39 2.86 -10.26
N GLU A 106 -4.01 1.83 -10.84
CA GLU A 106 -5.29 1.95 -11.55
C GLU A 106 -6.41 2.48 -10.63
N THR A 107 -6.50 1.95 -9.40
CA THR A 107 -7.49 2.42 -8.43
C THR A 107 -7.27 3.90 -8.09
N MET A 108 -6.03 4.31 -7.88
CA MET A 108 -5.72 5.72 -7.61
C MET A 108 -6.06 6.62 -8.79
N GLU A 109 -5.79 6.19 -10.01
CA GLU A 109 -6.17 6.93 -11.23
C GLU A 109 -7.68 7.10 -11.37
N GLN A 110 -8.45 6.03 -11.14
CA GLN A 110 -9.91 6.07 -11.16
C GLN A 110 -10.49 7.05 -10.13
N LEU A 111 -9.81 7.22 -9.01
CA LEU A 111 -10.16 8.18 -7.95
C LEU A 111 -9.63 9.61 -8.22
N GLY A 112 -8.93 9.83 -9.34
CA GLY A 112 -8.37 11.14 -9.71
C GLY A 112 -6.97 11.43 -9.16
N PHE A 113 -6.34 10.48 -8.45
CA PHE A 113 -4.99 10.63 -7.87
C PHE A 113 -3.89 10.16 -8.82
N GLN A 114 -3.72 10.85 -9.94
CA GLN A 114 -2.80 10.45 -11.02
C GLN A 114 -1.32 10.43 -10.63
N GLN A 115 -0.92 11.16 -9.59
CA GLN A 115 0.48 11.24 -9.14
C GLN A 115 0.82 10.26 -8.00
N THR A 116 -0.18 9.61 -7.39
CA THR A 116 0.05 8.59 -6.37
C THR A 116 0.40 7.27 -7.02
N ARG A 117 1.61 6.76 -6.77
CA ARG A 117 2.11 5.53 -7.41
C ARG A 117 2.75 4.58 -6.40
N SER A 118 2.32 3.33 -6.44
CA SER A 118 3.02 2.21 -5.85
C SER A 118 3.98 1.63 -6.88
N LEU A 119 5.28 1.65 -6.59
CA LEU A 119 6.30 1.29 -7.57
C LEU A 119 6.94 -0.08 -7.31
N ARG A 120 6.84 -0.59 -6.08
CA ARG A 120 7.48 -1.84 -5.66
C ARG A 120 6.93 -2.30 -4.31
N LYS A 121 7.28 -3.53 -3.91
CA LYS A 121 7.09 -4.02 -2.55
C LYS A 121 7.93 -3.20 -1.54
N ILE A 122 7.50 -3.22 -0.28
CA ILE A 122 8.21 -2.57 0.82
C ILE A 122 9.43 -3.41 1.17
N LEU A 123 10.59 -2.75 1.28
CA LEU A 123 11.84 -3.35 1.78
C LEU A 123 12.13 -4.79 1.30
N GLY A 124 11.92 -5.07 0.05
CA GLY A 124 12.71 -6.13 -0.55
C GLY A 124 14.17 -5.70 -0.52
N ASP A 125 15.08 -6.62 -0.35
CA ASP A 125 16.56 -6.44 -0.34
C ASP A 125 17.14 -5.80 -1.62
N GLY A 126 16.40 -4.91 -2.23
CA GLY A 126 16.81 -4.11 -3.38
C GLY A 126 16.79 -4.85 -4.72
N THR A 127 16.55 -6.15 -4.72
CA THR A 127 16.58 -6.98 -5.92
C THR A 127 15.23 -7.07 -6.65
N ASP A 128 14.12 -6.76 -5.98
CA ASP A 128 12.80 -6.75 -6.62
C ASP A 128 12.49 -5.37 -7.25
N LEU A 129 13.40 -4.95 -8.15
CA LEU A 129 13.25 -3.76 -8.99
C LEU A 129 12.44 -4.08 -10.26
N ARG A 130 11.46 -4.97 -10.18
CA ARG A 130 10.58 -5.15 -11.33
C ARG A 130 9.89 -3.82 -11.61
N PRO A 131 10.11 -3.22 -12.79
CA PRO A 131 9.43 -1.99 -13.14
C PRO A 131 7.92 -2.28 -13.13
N VAL A 132 7.18 -1.41 -12.47
CA VAL A 132 5.73 -1.38 -12.64
C VAL A 132 5.46 -1.06 -14.11
N SER A 133 4.69 -1.88 -14.79
CA SER A 133 4.39 -1.69 -16.20
C SER A 133 3.78 -0.29 -16.41
N GLY A 134 4.30 0.45 -17.37
CA GLY A 134 3.81 1.78 -17.72
C GLY A 134 4.46 2.98 -17.01
N VAL A 135 5.42 2.77 -16.11
CA VAL A 135 6.20 3.88 -15.52
C VAL A 135 7.50 4.05 -16.28
N SER A 136 7.55 4.98 -17.22
CA SER A 136 8.80 5.44 -17.83
C SER A 136 9.69 6.05 -16.76
N ARG A 137 10.94 5.56 -16.67
CA ARG A 137 11.98 6.23 -15.87
C ARG A 137 12.31 7.56 -16.57
N ALA A 138 11.88 8.67 -15.99
CA ALA A 138 12.44 9.97 -16.29
C ALA A 138 13.61 10.24 -15.35
#